data_0801f2b03a843a731b0e24a99503ca31
#
_entry.id   0801f2b03a843a731b0e24a99503ca31
#
_cell.length_a   1.000
_cell.length_b   1.000
_cell.length_c   1.000
_cell.angle_alpha   90.00
_cell.angle_beta   90.00
_cell.angle_gamma   90.00
#
_symmetry.space_group_name_H-M   'P 1'
#
loop_
_entity.id
_entity.type
_entity.pdbx_description
1 polymer ?
#
loop_
_entity_poly.entity_id
_entity_poly.type
_entity_poly.pdbx_seq_one_letter_code
_entity_poly.pdbx_strand_id
1 'polypeptide(L)'
;MGHALTKPSLQEFLDWENQQDERHEFHRGEVFAMVGARRIHNEVSGNIYASLKQQLRGASCRVFIESMKVKVGETTILYPDVFVTCDASDLKTQIIFTAPTVVVEVLSPSTQSYDRGSKFTFYRSLPSVREYLLVDPETRELQLFRRGAEDLFTLHDLTGREQIHLESIGCELLATDVFDGVEPAEGLQASLPM
;
A
#
# COMPACT_ATOMS: atom_id res chain seq x y z
N MET A 1 -17.42 25.13 2.62
CA MET A 1 -18.56 24.20 2.55
C MET A 1 -18.40 23.36 1.28
N GLY A 2 -17.87 22.15 1.40
CA GLY A 2 -17.72 21.25 0.25
C GLY A 2 -19.08 20.73 -0.16
N HIS A 3 -19.44 20.95 -1.41
CA HIS A 3 -20.62 20.30 -1.99
C HIS A 3 -20.30 18.79 -2.11
N ALA A 4 -21.08 17.94 -1.46
CA ALA A 4 -21.03 16.51 -1.69
C ALA A 4 -21.33 16.24 -3.17
N LEU A 5 -20.35 15.67 -3.87
CA LEU A 5 -20.52 15.27 -5.26
C LEU A 5 -21.49 14.09 -5.30
N THR A 6 -22.62 14.23 -5.97
CA THR A 6 -23.55 13.13 -6.20
C THR A 6 -23.07 12.29 -7.38
N LYS A 7 -22.41 11.16 -7.11
CA LYS A 7 -21.89 10.19 -8.09
C LYS A 7 -21.08 10.84 -9.24
N PRO A 8 -19.94 11.46 -8.93
CA PRO A 8 -19.11 12.09 -9.93
C PRO A 8 -18.51 11.07 -10.90
N SER A 9 -18.18 11.50 -12.10
CA SER A 9 -17.24 10.81 -12.96
C SER A 9 -15.83 10.86 -12.37
N LEU A 10 -14.92 10.02 -12.85
CA LEU A 10 -13.52 10.04 -12.40
C LEU A 10 -12.86 11.40 -12.63
N GLN A 11 -13.14 12.07 -13.76
CA GLN A 11 -12.56 13.37 -14.05
C GLN A 11 -13.08 14.45 -13.10
N GLU A 12 -14.38 14.50 -12.85
CA GLU A 12 -14.98 15.42 -11.88
C GLU A 12 -14.43 15.21 -10.47
N PHE A 13 -14.22 13.95 -10.07
CA PHE A 13 -13.55 13.62 -8.82
C PHE A 13 -12.12 14.17 -8.78
N LEU A 14 -11.31 13.92 -9.81
CA LEU A 14 -9.92 14.37 -9.85
C LEU A 14 -9.79 15.89 -9.78
N ASP A 15 -10.68 16.61 -10.50
CA ASP A 15 -10.71 18.06 -10.49
C ASP A 15 -11.11 18.62 -9.12
N TRP A 16 -12.05 17.96 -8.45
CA TRP A 16 -12.46 18.28 -7.09
C TRP A 16 -11.40 17.93 -6.06
N GLU A 17 -10.82 16.71 -6.11
CA GLU A 17 -9.81 16.20 -5.18
C GLU A 17 -8.55 17.08 -5.14
N ASN A 18 -8.17 17.66 -6.27
CA ASN A 18 -7.00 18.55 -6.34
C ASN A 18 -7.21 19.89 -5.59
N GLN A 19 -8.43 20.19 -5.17
CA GLN A 19 -8.80 21.39 -4.42
C GLN A 19 -9.06 21.10 -2.93
N GLN A 20 -8.91 19.82 -2.50
CA GLN A 20 -9.18 19.43 -1.13
C GLN A 20 -7.88 19.46 -0.31
N ASP A 21 -8.02 19.82 0.96
CA ASP A 21 -6.94 19.75 1.95
C ASP A 21 -6.71 18.30 2.44
N GLU A 22 -7.79 17.51 2.48
CA GLU A 22 -7.77 16.09 2.85
C GLU A 22 -7.78 15.20 1.61
N ARG A 23 -7.35 13.94 1.74
CA ARG A 23 -7.33 12.97 0.65
C ARG A 23 -8.57 12.11 0.66
N HIS A 24 -9.02 11.74 -0.56
CA HIS A 24 -10.18 10.89 -0.74
C HIS A 24 -9.88 9.81 -1.77
N GLU A 25 -10.29 8.59 -1.48
CA GLU A 25 -10.34 7.50 -2.46
C GLU A 25 -11.63 7.58 -3.25
N PHE A 26 -11.61 7.04 -4.45
CA PHE A 26 -12.75 7.05 -5.36
C PHE A 26 -13.01 5.67 -5.95
N HIS A 27 -14.25 5.23 -5.91
CA HIS A 27 -14.67 4.02 -6.58
C HIS A 27 -16.08 4.15 -7.15
N ARG A 28 -16.22 4.08 -8.49
CA ARG A 28 -17.49 4.06 -9.22
C ARG A 28 -18.49 5.16 -8.80
N GLY A 29 -18.00 6.36 -8.60
CA GLY A 29 -18.83 7.51 -8.21
C GLY A 29 -19.01 7.68 -6.71
N GLU A 30 -18.42 6.83 -5.89
CA GLU A 30 -18.40 6.97 -4.43
C GLU A 30 -17.04 7.55 -3.99
N VAL A 31 -17.08 8.48 -3.04
CA VAL A 31 -15.91 9.19 -2.50
C VAL A 31 -15.76 8.83 -1.04
N PHE A 32 -14.57 8.38 -0.67
CA PHE A 32 -14.25 7.93 0.69
C PHE A 32 -13.14 8.80 1.26
N ALA A 33 -13.45 9.55 2.33
CA ALA A 33 -12.45 10.34 3.03
C ALA A 33 -11.41 9.43 3.69
N MET A 34 -10.13 9.78 3.53
CA MET A 34 -9.05 9.13 4.26
C MET A 34 -8.95 9.76 5.64
N VAL A 35 -9.06 8.93 6.67
CA VAL A 35 -8.86 9.37 8.05
C VAL A 35 -7.37 9.44 8.37
N GLY A 36 -6.99 10.35 9.28
CA GLY A 36 -5.59 10.51 9.69
C GLY A 36 -4.99 9.21 10.26
N ALA A 37 -3.74 8.96 9.94
CA ALA A 37 -3.02 7.79 10.38
C ALA A 37 -2.60 7.90 11.86
N ARG A 38 -2.50 6.77 12.56
CA ARG A 38 -1.88 6.68 13.88
C ARG A 38 -0.35 6.71 13.75
N ARG A 39 0.36 7.18 14.78
CA ARG A 39 1.84 7.22 14.83
C ARG A 39 2.48 5.91 14.36
N ILE A 40 2.02 4.78 14.92
CA ILE A 40 2.59 3.45 14.60
C ILE A 40 2.41 3.06 13.13
N HIS A 41 1.30 3.44 12.50
CA HIS A 41 1.08 3.25 11.07
C HIS A 41 2.09 4.07 10.24
N ASN A 42 2.28 5.34 10.58
CA ASN A 42 3.22 6.22 9.90
C ASN A 42 4.68 5.73 10.06
N GLU A 43 5.06 5.26 11.26
CA GLU A 43 6.39 4.70 11.53
C GLU A 43 6.65 3.47 10.64
N VAL A 44 5.74 2.50 10.61
CA VAL A 44 5.88 1.29 9.77
C VAL A 44 5.94 1.65 8.29
N SER A 45 5.06 2.52 7.81
CA SER A 45 5.08 2.98 6.40
C SER A 45 6.41 3.65 6.06
N GLY A 46 6.90 4.51 6.95
CA GLY A 46 8.18 5.20 6.83
C GLY A 46 9.38 4.25 6.80
N ASN A 47 9.40 3.25 7.69
CA ASN A 47 10.45 2.24 7.78
C ASN A 47 10.53 1.40 6.49
N ILE A 48 9.39 0.92 6.00
CA ILE A 48 9.32 0.17 4.73
C ILE A 48 9.80 1.03 3.57
N TYR A 49 9.32 2.28 3.49
CA TYR A 49 9.76 3.22 2.46
C TYR A 49 11.27 3.45 2.51
N ALA A 50 11.84 3.71 3.69
CA ALA A 50 13.27 3.98 3.86
C ALA A 50 14.13 2.80 3.42
N SER A 51 13.77 1.58 3.83
CA SER A 51 14.45 0.34 3.45
C SER A 51 14.41 0.13 1.93
N LEU A 52 13.24 0.20 1.31
CA LEU A 52 13.09 0.06 -0.15
C LEU A 52 13.79 1.19 -0.91
N LYS A 53 13.73 2.43 -0.42
CA LYS A 53 14.41 3.58 -1.03
C LYS A 53 15.92 3.40 -1.07
N GLN A 54 16.50 2.82 -0.03
CA GLN A 54 17.93 2.54 0.03
C GLN A 54 18.30 1.45 -0.98
N GLN A 55 17.58 0.34 -1.03
CA GLN A 55 17.87 -0.80 -1.88
C GLN A 55 17.65 -0.49 -3.38
N LEU A 56 16.63 0.30 -3.71
CA LEU A 56 16.31 0.69 -5.08
C LEU A 56 17.16 1.86 -5.61
N ARG A 57 18.17 2.32 -4.86
CA ARG A 57 19.05 3.40 -5.31
C ARG A 57 19.86 2.96 -6.54
N GLY A 58 19.67 3.69 -7.64
CA GLY A 58 20.31 3.36 -8.92
C GLY A 58 19.60 2.29 -9.76
N ALA A 59 18.55 1.64 -9.22
CA ALA A 59 17.73 0.70 -9.98
C ALA A 59 16.74 1.42 -10.91
N SER A 60 16.08 0.65 -11.77
CA SER A 60 15.01 1.16 -12.65
C SER A 60 13.69 1.42 -11.92
N CYS A 61 13.49 0.81 -10.76
CA CYS A 61 12.27 0.97 -9.97
C CYS A 61 12.38 2.13 -8.98
N ARG A 62 11.23 2.68 -8.58
CA ARG A 62 11.14 3.74 -7.56
C ARG A 62 10.04 3.42 -6.57
N VAL A 63 10.31 3.72 -5.30
CA VAL A 63 9.34 3.61 -4.21
C VAL A 63 8.72 4.97 -3.92
N PHE A 64 7.43 4.97 -3.61
CA PHE A 64 6.62 6.11 -3.22
C PHE A 64 5.88 5.80 -1.92
N ILE A 65 5.56 6.86 -1.16
CA ILE A 65 4.88 6.76 0.13
C ILE A 65 3.75 7.77 0.17
N GLU A 66 2.60 7.36 0.66
CA GLU A 66 1.40 8.17 0.90
C GLU A 66 1.05 9.18 -0.21
N SER A 67 -0.10 9.80 -0.14
CA SER A 67 -0.50 10.95 -0.99
C SER A 67 -0.32 10.81 -2.52
N MET A 68 0.14 9.68 -3.02
CA MET A 68 0.30 9.41 -4.46
C MET A 68 -0.84 8.57 -4.98
N LYS A 69 -1.53 9.10 -6.00
CA LYS A 69 -2.71 8.46 -6.59
C LYS A 69 -2.32 7.27 -7.46
N VAL A 70 -2.95 6.13 -7.23
CA VAL A 70 -2.92 4.97 -8.14
C VAL A 70 -4.29 4.82 -8.77
N LYS A 71 -4.34 4.93 -10.10
CA LYS A 71 -5.56 4.69 -10.89
C LYS A 71 -5.69 3.21 -11.21
N VAL A 72 -6.83 2.63 -10.86
CA VAL A 72 -7.17 1.25 -11.17
C VAL A 72 -8.34 1.23 -12.16
N GLY A 73 -8.06 0.81 -13.39
CA GLY A 73 -9.03 0.90 -14.48
C GLY A 73 -9.52 2.34 -14.72
N GLU A 74 -10.77 2.46 -15.16
CA GLU A 74 -11.34 3.78 -15.50
C GLU A 74 -12.24 4.36 -14.38
N THR A 75 -12.35 3.68 -13.23
CA THR A 75 -13.38 4.02 -12.24
C THR A 75 -12.88 4.07 -10.80
N THR A 76 -11.56 3.92 -10.56
CA THR A 76 -11.04 3.81 -9.19
C THR A 76 -9.75 4.59 -9.05
N ILE A 77 -9.64 5.37 -7.97
CA ILE A 77 -8.42 6.02 -7.49
C ILE A 77 -8.20 5.58 -6.05
N LEU A 78 -7.00 5.06 -5.77
CA LEU A 78 -6.57 4.64 -4.44
C LEU A 78 -5.28 5.35 -4.06
N TYR A 79 -5.00 5.39 -2.76
CA TYR A 79 -3.75 5.88 -2.19
C TYR A 79 -3.12 4.76 -1.37
N PRO A 80 -2.17 4.01 -1.92
CA PRO A 80 -1.44 3.01 -1.15
C PRO A 80 -0.50 3.67 -0.14
N ASP A 81 -0.31 3.03 1.01
CA ASP A 81 0.61 3.53 2.03
C ASP A 81 2.04 3.56 1.51
N VAL A 82 2.49 2.46 0.87
CA VAL A 82 3.76 2.42 0.14
C VAL A 82 3.56 1.63 -1.15
N PHE A 83 4.18 2.07 -2.24
CA PHE A 83 4.23 1.27 -3.45
C PHE A 83 5.54 1.45 -4.23
N VAL A 84 5.84 0.46 -5.05
CA VAL A 84 6.97 0.50 -5.98
C VAL A 84 6.44 0.38 -7.39
N THR A 85 6.93 1.21 -8.30
CA THR A 85 6.74 1.03 -9.75
C THR A 85 8.07 0.91 -10.46
N CYS A 86 8.12 0.05 -11.47
CA CYS A 86 9.24 -0.14 -12.39
C CYS A 86 8.86 0.31 -13.82
N ASP A 87 7.64 0.80 -14.00
CA ASP A 87 7.12 1.21 -15.30
C ASP A 87 7.68 2.58 -15.71
N ALA A 88 8.19 2.66 -16.93
CA ALA A 88 8.84 3.87 -17.44
C ALA A 88 7.87 5.04 -17.65
N SER A 89 6.58 4.79 -17.87
CA SER A 89 5.56 5.84 -17.97
C SER A 89 5.19 6.39 -16.60
N ASP A 90 5.04 5.52 -15.61
CA ASP A 90 4.79 5.91 -14.23
C ASP A 90 5.94 6.75 -13.66
N LEU A 91 7.19 6.49 -14.07
CA LEU A 91 8.34 7.28 -13.63
C LEU A 91 8.40 8.69 -14.22
N LYS A 92 7.55 9.01 -15.18
CA LYS A 92 7.43 10.34 -15.80
C LYS A 92 6.21 11.11 -15.31
N THR A 93 5.23 10.45 -14.73
CA THR A 93 4.05 11.12 -14.18
C THR A 93 4.39 11.88 -12.90
N GLN A 94 3.61 12.93 -12.61
CA GLN A 94 3.77 13.71 -11.37
C GLN A 94 2.65 13.43 -10.36
N ILE A 95 1.53 12.85 -10.79
CA ILE A 95 0.30 12.84 -9.97
C ILE A 95 -0.37 11.47 -9.92
N ILE A 96 -0.55 10.80 -11.07
CA ILE A 96 -1.36 9.57 -11.17
C ILE A 96 -0.49 8.44 -11.72
N PHE A 97 -0.37 7.38 -10.96
CA PHE A 97 0.33 6.15 -11.32
C PHE A 97 -0.67 5.10 -11.80
N THR A 98 -0.26 4.22 -12.69
CA THR A 98 -1.16 3.22 -13.31
C THR A 98 -0.58 1.81 -13.31
N ALA A 99 0.70 1.67 -13.00
CA ALA A 99 1.42 0.40 -13.11
C ALA A 99 2.32 0.11 -11.89
N PRO A 100 1.77 0.12 -10.65
CA PRO A 100 2.54 -0.30 -9.49
C PRO A 100 2.94 -1.77 -9.63
N THR A 101 4.15 -2.11 -9.19
CA THR A 101 4.68 -3.49 -9.19
C THR A 101 4.48 -4.16 -7.83
N VAL A 102 4.77 -3.43 -6.76
CA VAL A 102 4.55 -3.85 -5.38
C VAL A 102 3.65 -2.81 -4.72
N VAL A 103 2.66 -3.26 -3.98
CA VAL A 103 1.80 -2.43 -3.13
C VAL A 103 1.90 -2.92 -1.70
N VAL A 104 2.02 -2.01 -0.76
CA VAL A 104 2.02 -2.27 0.68
C VAL A 104 0.92 -1.45 1.34
N GLU A 105 0.10 -2.10 2.14
CA GLU A 105 -0.88 -1.47 3.01
C GLU A 105 -0.56 -1.81 4.47
N VAL A 106 -0.46 -0.79 5.28
CA VAL A 106 -0.25 -0.89 6.72
C VAL A 106 -1.61 -0.84 7.39
N LEU A 107 -2.00 -1.93 8.02
CA LEU A 107 -3.35 -2.10 8.53
C LEU A 107 -3.63 -1.20 9.73
N SER A 108 -4.87 -0.76 9.83
CA SER A 108 -5.42 -0.10 10.99
C SER A 108 -6.75 -0.75 11.39
N PRO A 109 -7.19 -0.62 12.64
CA PRO A 109 -8.49 -1.18 13.07
C PRO A 109 -9.68 -0.70 12.24
N SER A 110 -9.61 0.50 11.65
CA SER A 110 -10.68 1.09 10.85
C SER A 110 -10.65 0.66 9.39
N THR A 111 -9.49 0.30 8.82
CA THR A 111 -9.34 0.03 7.38
C THR A 111 -9.03 -1.42 7.04
N GLN A 112 -8.59 -2.25 7.99
CA GLN A 112 -8.09 -3.61 7.75
C GLN A 112 -9.04 -4.49 6.92
N SER A 113 -10.35 -4.41 7.12
CA SER A 113 -11.32 -5.19 6.35
C SER A 113 -11.38 -4.75 4.89
N TYR A 114 -11.22 -3.46 4.64
CA TYR A 114 -11.19 -2.88 3.31
C TYR A 114 -9.87 -3.22 2.59
N ASP A 115 -8.74 -3.12 3.28
CA ASP A 115 -7.42 -3.42 2.73
C ASP A 115 -7.27 -4.91 2.40
N ARG A 116 -7.76 -5.80 3.28
CA ARG A 116 -7.77 -7.26 3.06
C ARG A 116 -8.74 -7.70 1.95
N GLY A 117 -9.76 -6.92 1.65
CA GLY A 117 -10.85 -7.26 0.74
C GLY A 117 -10.86 -6.43 -0.54
N SER A 118 -11.52 -5.28 -0.49
CA SER A 118 -11.79 -4.47 -1.69
C SER A 118 -10.53 -3.88 -2.31
N LYS A 119 -9.62 -3.32 -1.52
CA LYS A 119 -8.35 -2.78 -2.05
C LYS A 119 -7.52 -3.87 -2.75
N PHE A 120 -7.38 -5.04 -2.11
CA PHE A 120 -6.69 -6.17 -2.76
C PHE A 120 -7.37 -6.55 -4.09
N THR A 121 -8.70 -6.59 -4.12
CA THR A 121 -9.45 -6.88 -5.34
C THR A 121 -9.18 -5.87 -6.44
N PHE A 122 -9.06 -4.59 -6.10
CA PHE A 122 -8.73 -3.54 -7.06
C PHE A 122 -7.28 -3.69 -7.55
N TYR A 123 -6.31 -3.76 -6.65
CA TYR A 123 -4.90 -3.85 -7.04
C TYR A 123 -4.57 -5.11 -7.84
N ARG A 124 -5.14 -6.27 -7.48
CA ARG A 124 -4.89 -7.50 -8.23
C ARG A 124 -5.44 -7.47 -9.66
N SER A 125 -6.37 -6.56 -9.99
CA SER A 125 -6.86 -6.37 -11.36
C SER A 125 -5.86 -5.65 -12.27
N LEU A 126 -4.84 -4.99 -11.70
CA LEU A 126 -3.74 -4.41 -12.46
C LEU A 126 -2.73 -5.49 -12.84
N PRO A 127 -2.44 -5.72 -14.13
CA PRO A 127 -1.46 -6.74 -14.55
C PRO A 127 -0.04 -6.46 -14.04
N SER A 128 0.27 -5.20 -13.76
CA SER A 128 1.57 -4.75 -13.24
C SER A 128 1.83 -5.19 -11.81
N VAL A 129 0.78 -5.32 -10.98
CA VAL A 129 0.91 -5.69 -9.57
C VAL A 129 1.34 -7.15 -9.46
N ARG A 130 2.54 -7.35 -8.94
CA ARG A 130 3.15 -8.66 -8.72
C ARG A 130 3.06 -9.10 -7.27
N GLU A 131 3.09 -8.14 -6.34
CA GLU A 131 3.11 -8.41 -4.91
C GLU A 131 2.25 -7.38 -4.17
N TYR A 132 1.46 -7.88 -3.22
CA TYR A 132 0.64 -7.08 -2.32
C TYR A 132 0.93 -7.51 -0.89
N LEU A 133 1.57 -6.62 -0.12
CA LEU A 133 1.98 -6.87 1.26
C LEU A 133 1.04 -6.16 2.23
N LEU A 134 0.48 -6.91 3.15
CA LEU A 134 -0.26 -6.40 4.29
C LEU A 134 0.60 -6.49 5.54
N VAL A 135 0.70 -5.40 6.27
CA VAL A 135 1.49 -5.29 7.50
C VAL A 135 0.57 -4.82 8.62
N ASP A 136 0.39 -5.64 9.64
CA ASP A 136 -0.34 -5.23 10.84
C ASP A 136 0.67 -4.77 11.91
N PRO A 137 0.71 -3.48 12.24
CA PRO A 137 1.68 -2.94 13.18
C PRO A 137 1.37 -3.34 14.65
N GLU A 138 0.13 -3.71 14.97
CA GLU A 138 -0.28 -4.06 16.33
C GLU A 138 0.01 -5.52 16.65
N THR A 139 -0.28 -6.43 15.71
CA THR A 139 -0.08 -7.87 15.87
C THR A 139 1.26 -8.36 15.30
N ARG A 140 1.95 -7.53 14.53
CA ARG A 140 3.14 -7.87 13.73
C ARG A 140 2.88 -8.98 12.72
N GLU A 141 1.64 -9.15 12.29
CA GLU A 141 1.30 -10.02 11.18
C GLU A 141 1.82 -9.46 9.85
N LEU A 142 2.36 -10.37 9.03
CA LEU A 142 2.90 -10.08 7.71
C LEU A 142 2.28 -11.06 6.71
N GLN A 143 1.50 -10.53 5.76
CA GLN A 143 0.82 -11.34 4.75
C GLN A 143 1.18 -10.84 3.36
N LEU A 144 1.87 -11.67 2.59
CA LEU A 144 2.28 -11.36 1.23
C LEU A 144 1.46 -12.16 0.22
N PHE A 145 0.71 -11.46 -0.60
CA PHE A 145 0.06 -12.05 -1.78
C PHE A 145 0.98 -11.86 -2.98
N ARG A 146 1.42 -12.95 -3.58
CA ARG A 146 2.30 -12.94 -4.76
C ARG A 146 1.60 -13.49 -5.98
N ARG A 147 1.69 -12.77 -7.10
CA ARG A 147 1.16 -13.21 -8.39
C ARG A 147 2.08 -14.26 -8.98
N GLY A 148 1.57 -15.48 -9.11
CA GLY A 148 2.25 -16.61 -9.75
C GLY A 148 1.90 -16.77 -11.22
N ALA A 149 2.10 -17.99 -11.73
CA ALA A 149 1.64 -18.41 -13.03
C ALA A 149 0.11 -18.30 -13.12
N GLU A 150 -0.41 -18.14 -14.35
CA GLU A 150 -1.85 -18.06 -14.62
C GLU A 150 -2.57 -16.90 -13.91
N ASP A 151 -1.82 -15.85 -13.56
CA ASP A 151 -2.34 -14.66 -12.85
C ASP A 151 -3.00 -14.93 -11.47
N LEU A 152 -2.73 -16.09 -10.89
CA LEU A 152 -3.22 -16.44 -9.57
C LEU A 152 -2.34 -15.84 -8.48
N PHE A 153 -2.97 -15.27 -7.42
CA PHE A 153 -2.28 -14.81 -6.25
C PHE A 153 -2.25 -15.89 -5.17
N THR A 154 -1.05 -16.16 -4.67
CA THR A 154 -0.84 -17.07 -3.53
C THR A 154 -0.55 -16.25 -2.30
N LEU A 155 -1.24 -16.53 -1.20
CA LEU A 155 -0.95 -15.96 0.11
C LEU A 155 0.23 -16.69 0.75
N HIS A 156 1.22 -15.92 1.17
CA HIS A 156 2.32 -16.33 2.03
C HIS A 156 2.14 -15.66 3.39
N ASP A 157 1.86 -16.44 4.41
CA ASP A 157 1.92 -15.95 5.79
C ASP A 157 3.38 -15.91 6.22
N LEU A 158 3.88 -14.70 6.44
CA LEU A 158 5.25 -14.42 6.82
C LEU A 158 5.37 -13.99 8.29
N THR A 159 4.29 -14.13 9.05
CA THR A 159 4.26 -13.78 10.47
C THR A 159 5.34 -14.55 11.24
N GLY A 160 6.17 -13.82 11.99
CA GLY A 160 7.31 -14.40 12.71
C GLY A 160 8.54 -14.71 11.84
N ARG A 161 8.49 -14.42 10.53
CA ARG A 161 9.69 -14.51 9.69
C ARG A 161 10.57 -13.28 9.88
N GLU A 162 11.88 -13.49 9.83
CA GLU A 162 12.85 -12.40 9.94
C GLU A 162 12.95 -11.58 8.66
N GLN A 163 12.63 -12.18 7.51
CA GLN A 163 12.85 -11.62 6.19
C GLN A 163 11.62 -11.75 5.30
N ILE A 164 11.30 -10.68 4.58
CA ILE A 164 10.23 -10.59 3.58
C ILE A 164 10.90 -10.34 2.22
N HIS A 165 10.91 -11.36 1.37
CA HIS A 165 11.49 -11.24 0.02
C HIS A 165 10.44 -10.71 -0.96
N LEU A 166 10.70 -9.55 -1.55
CA LEU A 166 9.93 -8.95 -2.64
C LEU A 166 10.60 -9.32 -3.97
N GLU A 167 10.28 -10.52 -4.46
CA GLU A 167 10.94 -11.14 -5.62
C GLU A 167 10.83 -10.32 -6.89
N SER A 168 9.67 -9.65 -7.09
CA SER A 168 9.40 -8.88 -8.29
C SER A 168 10.31 -7.67 -8.50
N ILE A 169 10.94 -7.20 -7.42
CA ILE A 169 11.84 -6.03 -7.43
C ILE A 169 13.24 -6.36 -6.89
N GLY A 170 13.47 -7.62 -6.51
CA GLY A 170 14.76 -8.08 -5.97
C GLY A 170 15.16 -7.40 -4.65
N CYS A 171 14.19 -7.04 -3.82
CA CYS A 171 14.41 -6.39 -2.52
C CYS A 171 14.03 -7.33 -1.37
N GLU A 172 14.61 -7.04 -0.20
CA GLU A 172 14.33 -7.73 1.03
C GLU A 172 14.03 -6.73 2.14
N LEU A 173 12.96 -6.97 2.90
CA LEU A 173 12.66 -6.22 4.11
C LEU A 173 12.98 -7.11 5.33
N LEU A 174 13.73 -6.57 6.29
CA LEU A 174 13.91 -7.22 7.58
C LEU A 174 12.75 -6.85 8.51
N ALA A 175 12.15 -7.81 9.18
CA ALA A 175 11.06 -7.56 10.11
C ALA A 175 11.50 -6.61 11.26
N THR A 176 12.77 -6.69 11.68
CA THR A 176 13.36 -5.76 12.64
C THR A 176 13.34 -4.32 12.15
N ASP A 177 13.60 -4.09 10.86
CA ASP A 177 13.59 -2.75 10.28
C ASP A 177 12.16 -2.26 10.06
N VAL A 178 11.26 -3.12 9.59
CA VAL A 178 9.83 -2.81 9.39
C VAL A 178 9.19 -2.31 10.69
N PHE A 179 9.50 -2.96 11.80
CA PHE A 179 8.92 -2.64 13.12
C PHE A 179 9.88 -1.87 14.04
N ASP A 180 10.93 -1.23 13.50
CA ASP A 180 11.82 -0.40 14.30
C ASP A 180 11.05 0.80 14.92
N GLY A 181 11.26 1.04 16.22
CA GLY A 181 10.55 2.07 16.98
C GLY A 181 9.07 1.77 17.28
N VAL A 182 8.56 0.60 16.86
CA VAL A 182 7.16 0.19 17.08
C VAL A 182 7.11 -0.80 18.24
N GLU A 183 6.49 -0.41 19.34
CA GLU A 183 6.25 -1.30 20.47
C GLU A 183 5.06 -2.24 20.16
N PRO A 184 5.19 -3.56 20.45
CA PRO A 184 4.06 -4.48 20.33
C PRO A 184 2.91 -4.03 21.22
N ALA A 185 1.67 -4.31 20.82
CA ALA A 185 0.52 -4.09 21.70
C ALA A 185 0.70 -4.86 23.02
N GLU A 186 0.33 -4.22 24.14
CA GLU A 186 0.44 -4.85 25.46
C GLU A 186 -0.29 -6.22 25.45
N GLY A 187 0.43 -7.28 25.73
CA GLY A 187 -0.06 -8.66 25.74
C GLY A 187 0.57 -9.61 24.73
N LEU A 188 1.29 -9.13 23.71
CA LEU A 188 1.98 -9.97 22.71
C LEU A 188 3.40 -10.38 23.10
N GLN A 189 3.90 -9.97 24.26
CA GLN A 189 5.30 -10.21 24.71
C GLN A 189 5.62 -11.67 25.11
N ALA A 190 4.76 -12.63 24.93
CA ALA A 190 4.89 -13.94 25.57
C ALA A 190 4.80 -15.15 24.64
N SER A 191 5.44 -15.17 23.48
CA SER A 191 5.61 -16.45 22.77
C SER A 191 6.74 -16.46 21.75
N LEU A 192 7.97 -16.11 22.16
CA LEU A 192 9.15 -16.59 21.46
C LEU A 192 9.55 -17.92 22.13
N PRO A 193 9.51 -19.06 21.44
CA PRO A 193 10.10 -20.29 21.95
C PRO A 193 11.62 -20.11 22.02
N MET A 194 12.17 -20.45 23.20
CA MET A 194 13.63 -20.57 23.42
C MET A 194 14.21 -21.68 22.53
#